data_44c660e0cd867abd8daada2033691606
#
_entry.id   44c660e0cd867abd8daada2033691606
#
_cell.length_a   1.000
_cell.length_b   1.000
_cell.length_c   1.000
_cell.angle_alpha   90.00
_cell.angle_beta   90.00
_cell.angle_gamma   90.00
#
_symmetry.space_group_name_H-M   'P 1'
#
loop_
_entity.id
_entity.type
_entity.pdbx_description
1 polymer ?
#
loop_
_entity_poly.entity_id
_entity_poly.type
_entity_poly.pdbx_seq_one_letter_code
_entity_poly.pdbx_strand_id
1 'polypeptide(L)'
;MFRDLLRHRVSRAAQAAAVALSFLFIFAIVALAQDRQTQGSFAQDHRQNAPGQFDFYVLALSWSPSYCEAAHERAPERAPDQQCAGRPFSFVVYGLWPQYKQGFPSFCQVPAPRLDRNIVGSVLDLMPSPRLIFHEWDRHGTCSGLSQHAFFEAVRKARSVVKIPLEFTELDKPITVKPDDVAEAFVKANAGLSRAAFAVACDSKRLSEVRVCLNKDFSFRDCAEVAHRACKRDAIAMPAVRG
;
A
#
# COMPACT_ATOMS: atom_id res chain seq x y z
N MET A 1 14.65 68.69 39.78
CA MET A 1 15.33 67.94 38.71
C MET A 1 15.67 66.54 38.99
N PHE A 2 15.81 66.06 40.22
CA PHE A 2 16.10 64.61 40.53
C PHE A 2 14.84 63.71 40.62
N ARG A 3 13.68 64.29 40.93
CA ARG A 3 12.42 63.58 41.08
C ARG A 3 11.75 63.13 39.75
N ASP A 4 12.02 63.85 38.68
CA ASP A 4 11.42 63.57 37.36
C ASP A 4 12.17 62.44 36.61
N LEU A 5 13.49 62.30 36.84
CA LEU A 5 14.29 61.19 36.27
C LEU A 5 13.92 59.82 36.85
N LEU A 6 13.52 59.72 38.09
CA LEU A 6 13.09 58.50 38.74
C LEU A 6 11.70 58.03 38.23
N ARG A 7 10.77 58.97 38.01
CA ARG A 7 9.44 58.65 37.47
C ARG A 7 9.50 58.07 36.04
N HIS A 8 10.38 58.60 35.17
CA HIS A 8 10.53 58.09 33.81
C HIS A 8 11.22 56.73 33.75
N ARG A 9 12.13 56.40 34.67
CA ARG A 9 12.76 55.09 34.74
C ARG A 9 11.81 53.99 35.23
N VAL A 10 10.95 54.27 36.22
CA VAL A 10 9.96 53.31 36.72
C VAL A 10 8.87 53.04 35.67
N SER A 11 8.45 54.08 34.92
CA SER A 11 7.47 53.91 33.85
C SER A 11 7.97 53.03 32.71
N ARG A 12 9.26 53.18 32.30
CA ARG A 12 9.86 52.36 31.22
C ARG A 12 10.06 50.90 31.66
N ALA A 13 10.44 50.67 32.92
CA ALA A 13 10.58 49.31 33.44
C ALA A 13 9.24 48.58 33.54
N ALA A 14 8.17 49.28 33.96
CA ALA A 14 6.82 48.72 34.03
C ALA A 14 6.26 48.43 32.61
N GLN A 15 6.50 49.25 31.64
CA GLN A 15 6.09 49.01 30.25
C GLN A 15 6.86 47.82 29.63
N ALA A 16 8.17 47.72 29.87
CA ALA A 16 8.96 46.58 29.41
C ALA A 16 8.51 45.23 30.01
N ALA A 17 8.17 45.25 31.31
CA ALA A 17 7.63 44.05 31.98
C ALA A 17 6.25 43.64 31.45
N ALA A 18 5.37 44.61 31.16
CA ALA A 18 4.06 44.31 30.58
C ALA A 18 4.13 43.73 29.17
N VAL A 19 5.06 44.24 28.33
CA VAL A 19 5.29 43.68 26.97
C VAL A 19 5.87 42.27 27.04
N ALA A 20 6.84 42.03 27.92
CA ALA A 20 7.42 40.69 28.09
C ALA A 20 6.40 39.65 28.56
N LEU A 21 5.50 40.01 29.51
CA LEU A 21 4.41 39.12 29.95
C LEU A 21 3.41 38.87 28.84
N SER A 22 3.09 39.85 28.00
CA SER A 22 2.19 39.66 26.85
C SER A 22 2.78 38.71 25.82
N PHE A 23 4.06 38.74 25.53
CA PHE A 23 4.74 37.81 24.62
C PHE A 23 4.74 36.37 25.20
N LEU A 24 5.01 36.21 26.48
CA LEU A 24 4.97 34.88 27.12
C LEU A 24 3.56 34.28 27.10
N PHE A 25 2.51 35.06 27.27
CA PHE A 25 1.13 34.62 27.17
C PHE A 25 0.74 34.21 25.75
N ILE A 26 1.19 34.96 24.72
CA ILE A 26 0.95 34.66 23.32
C ILE A 26 1.68 33.38 22.93
N PHE A 27 2.93 33.17 23.35
CA PHE A 27 3.68 31.93 23.10
C PHE A 27 3.05 30.71 23.77
N ALA A 28 2.53 30.85 25.00
CA ALA A 28 1.82 29.77 25.69
C ALA A 28 0.51 29.39 24.99
N ILE A 29 -0.25 30.36 24.48
CA ILE A 29 -1.48 30.10 23.73
C ILE A 29 -1.19 29.43 22.39
N VAL A 30 -0.14 29.85 21.69
CA VAL A 30 0.26 29.23 20.42
C VAL A 30 0.76 27.80 20.63
N ALA A 31 1.53 27.52 21.68
CA ALA A 31 1.98 26.18 22.01
C ALA A 31 0.81 25.23 22.35
N LEU A 32 -0.18 25.71 23.13
CA LEU A 32 -1.38 24.96 23.43
C LEU A 32 -2.30 24.73 22.22
N ALA A 33 -2.29 25.66 21.26
CA ALA A 33 -3.04 25.49 20.01
C ALA A 33 -2.36 24.50 19.06
N GLN A 34 -1.03 24.45 19.02
CA GLN A 34 -0.28 23.46 18.25
C GLN A 34 -0.44 22.03 18.82
N ASP A 35 -0.46 21.89 20.13
CA ASP A 35 -0.71 20.59 20.79
C ASP A 35 -2.13 20.06 20.51
N ARG A 36 -3.12 20.94 20.43
CA ARG A 36 -4.49 20.56 20.04
C ARG A 36 -4.63 20.18 18.56
N GLN A 37 -3.81 20.73 17.67
CA GLN A 37 -3.84 20.37 16.24
C GLN A 37 -3.15 19.03 15.97
N THR A 38 -2.18 18.63 16.78
CA THR A 38 -1.55 17.30 16.67
C THR A 38 -2.37 16.18 17.31
N GLN A 39 -3.24 16.46 18.25
CA GLN A 39 -4.16 15.48 18.85
C GLN A 39 -5.48 15.27 18.08
N GLY A 40 -5.77 16.08 17.07
CA GLY A 40 -7.06 16.09 16.35
C GLY A 40 -7.16 15.23 15.11
N SER A 41 -6.20 14.31 14.80
CA SER A 41 -6.19 13.68 13.48
C SER A 41 -5.98 12.17 13.42
N PHE A 42 -6.00 11.47 14.54
CA PHE A 42 -6.08 10.00 14.52
C PHE A 42 -7.28 9.57 15.39
N ALA A 43 -8.48 9.71 14.85
CA ALA A 43 -9.56 8.83 15.27
C ALA A 43 -9.05 7.40 14.97
N GLN A 44 -8.48 6.75 15.98
CA GLN A 44 -8.08 5.35 15.88
C GLN A 44 -9.34 4.58 15.51
N ASP A 45 -9.35 4.00 14.32
CA ASP A 45 -10.41 3.06 13.97
C ASP A 45 -10.33 1.95 15.03
N HIS A 46 -11.37 1.82 15.86
CA HIS A 46 -11.44 0.82 16.92
C HIS A 46 -11.33 -0.62 16.41
N ARG A 47 -11.39 -0.80 15.08
CA ARG A 47 -11.18 -2.07 14.38
C ARG A 47 -9.71 -2.35 14.08
N GLN A 48 -8.77 -1.46 14.43
CA GLN A 48 -7.37 -1.58 14.07
C GLN A 48 -6.82 -2.97 14.42
N ASN A 49 -6.41 -3.70 13.37
CA ASN A 49 -5.78 -5.02 13.47
C ASN A 49 -6.62 -6.12 14.15
N ALA A 50 -7.95 -5.98 14.21
CA ALA A 50 -8.83 -7.07 14.64
C ALA A 50 -9.11 -8.01 13.47
N PRO A 51 -8.85 -9.34 13.59
CA PRO A 51 -9.12 -10.31 12.55
C PRO A 51 -10.59 -10.27 12.08
N GLY A 52 -10.81 -10.27 10.77
CA GLY A 52 -12.14 -10.23 10.16
C GLY A 52 -12.80 -8.84 10.09
N GLN A 53 -12.24 -7.86 10.78
CA GLN A 53 -12.74 -6.48 10.79
C GLN A 53 -12.10 -5.65 9.69
N PHE A 54 -12.64 -5.73 8.48
CA PHE A 54 -12.20 -4.96 7.30
C PHE A 54 -13.39 -4.74 6.36
N ASP A 55 -13.25 -3.86 5.38
CA ASP A 55 -14.36 -3.47 4.51
C ASP A 55 -14.33 -4.19 3.16
N PHE A 56 -13.14 -4.41 2.57
CA PHE A 56 -12.97 -4.99 1.24
C PHE A 56 -11.56 -5.58 1.07
N TYR A 57 -11.34 -6.22 -0.08
CA TYR A 57 -10.03 -6.73 -0.46
C TYR A 57 -9.37 -5.91 -1.57
N VAL A 58 -8.06 -5.84 -1.56
CA VAL A 58 -7.24 -5.49 -2.72
C VAL A 58 -6.50 -6.74 -3.16
N LEU A 59 -6.74 -7.18 -4.39
CA LEU A 59 -5.87 -8.15 -5.07
C LEU A 59 -4.73 -7.39 -5.74
N ALA A 60 -3.50 -7.67 -5.33
CA ALA A 60 -2.30 -7.14 -5.96
C ALA A 60 -1.68 -8.20 -6.87
N LEU A 61 -1.42 -7.83 -8.13
CA LEU A 61 -0.76 -8.67 -9.13
C LEU A 61 0.55 -8.01 -9.53
N SER A 62 1.66 -8.62 -9.16
CA SER A 62 3.01 -8.11 -9.48
C SER A 62 3.39 -8.47 -10.92
N TRP A 63 3.98 -7.51 -11.66
CA TRP A 63 4.65 -7.80 -12.93
C TRP A 63 5.98 -8.47 -12.65
N SER A 64 6.03 -9.79 -12.80
CA SER A 64 7.17 -10.61 -12.40
C SER A 64 8.49 -10.17 -13.02
N PRO A 65 8.58 -9.81 -14.34
CA PRO A 65 9.83 -9.34 -14.93
C PRO A 65 10.40 -8.09 -14.24
N SER A 66 9.56 -7.11 -13.89
CA SER A 66 10.00 -5.91 -13.17
C SER A 66 10.53 -6.22 -11.78
N TYR A 67 9.85 -7.14 -11.06
CA TYR A 67 10.33 -7.60 -9.76
C TYR A 67 11.71 -8.24 -9.87
N CYS A 68 11.93 -9.12 -10.87
CA CYS A 68 13.19 -9.83 -11.07
C CYS A 68 14.33 -8.89 -11.45
N GLU A 69 14.10 -7.94 -12.37
CA GLU A 69 15.09 -6.91 -12.69
C GLU A 69 15.45 -6.06 -11.47
N ALA A 70 14.45 -5.58 -10.72
CA ALA A 70 14.68 -4.79 -9.53
C ALA A 70 15.36 -5.59 -8.40
N ALA A 71 15.11 -6.89 -8.28
CA ALA A 71 15.80 -7.76 -7.32
C ALA A 71 17.26 -7.94 -7.69
N HIS A 72 17.55 -8.15 -8.98
CA HIS A 72 18.92 -8.26 -9.48
C HIS A 72 19.70 -6.94 -9.33
N GLU A 73 19.10 -5.79 -9.67
CA GLU A 73 19.71 -4.46 -9.47
C GLU A 73 20.11 -4.20 -8.01
N ARG A 74 19.29 -4.64 -7.05
CA ARG A 74 19.56 -4.44 -5.62
C ARG A 74 20.62 -5.37 -5.05
N ALA A 75 20.76 -6.55 -5.59
CA ALA A 75 21.67 -7.58 -5.08
C ALA A 75 22.13 -8.51 -6.22
N PRO A 76 23.00 -8.03 -7.12
CA PRO A 76 23.42 -8.78 -8.31
C PRO A 76 24.12 -10.10 -7.99
N GLU A 77 24.84 -10.16 -6.86
CA GLU A 77 25.54 -11.37 -6.41
C GLU A 77 24.64 -12.39 -5.70
N ARG A 78 23.37 -12.03 -5.45
CA ARG A 78 22.45 -12.94 -4.76
C ARG A 78 21.81 -13.86 -5.79
N ALA A 79 21.78 -15.17 -5.48
CA ALA A 79 21.01 -16.11 -6.28
C ALA A 79 19.54 -15.64 -6.41
N PRO A 80 18.97 -15.66 -7.62
CA PRO A 80 17.59 -15.27 -7.85
C PRO A 80 16.65 -16.16 -7.04
N ASP A 81 15.52 -15.60 -6.58
CA ASP A 81 14.50 -16.40 -5.94
C ASP A 81 13.77 -17.28 -6.98
N GLN A 82 12.95 -18.21 -6.46
CA GLN A 82 12.24 -19.19 -7.30
C GLN A 82 11.37 -18.53 -8.38
N GLN A 83 10.81 -17.34 -8.11
CA GLN A 83 10.01 -16.60 -9.08
C GLN A 83 10.84 -16.16 -10.28
N CYS A 84 12.14 -15.86 -10.08
CA CYS A 84 13.02 -15.32 -11.11
C CYS A 84 13.89 -16.37 -11.79
N ALA A 85 14.13 -17.52 -11.14
CA ALA A 85 14.96 -18.61 -11.64
C ALA A 85 14.18 -19.73 -12.32
N GLY A 86 12.85 -19.75 -12.16
CA GLY A 86 11.99 -20.80 -12.67
C GLY A 86 11.44 -20.53 -14.05
N ARG A 87 10.24 -21.03 -14.33
CA ARG A 87 9.51 -20.73 -15.56
C ARG A 87 9.21 -19.23 -15.69
N PRO A 88 9.04 -18.71 -16.94
CA PRO A 88 8.65 -17.33 -17.12
C PRO A 88 7.25 -17.06 -16.55
N PHE A 89 7.15 -15.95 -15.81
CA PHE A 89 5.88 -15.46 -15.28
C PHE A 89 5.60 -14.05 -15.80
N SER A 90 4.37 -13.79 -16.17
CA SER A 90 3.84 -12.45 -16.43
C SER A 90 3.35 -11.83 -15.11
N PHE A 91 2.06 -11.68 -14.92
CA PHE A 91 1.48 -11.27 -13.64
C PHE A 91 1.34 -12.47 -12.70
N VAL A 92 1.88 -12.34 -11.49
CA VAL A 92 1.72 -13.27 -10.38
C VAL A 92 0.96 -12.61 -9.24
N VAL A 93 0.30 -13.39 -8.41
CA VAL A 93 -0.32 -12.84 -7.20
C VAL A 93 0.79 -12.39 -6.25
N TYR A 94 0.78 -11.10 -5.91
CA TYR A 94 1.58 -10.57 -4.82
C TYR A 94 0.86 -10.81 -3.49
N GLY A 95 -0.42 -10.47 -3.42
CA GLY A 95 -1.22 -10.71 -2.22
C GLY A 95 -2.70 -10.40 -2.38
N LEU A 96 -3.46 -10.79 -1.37
CA LEU A 96 -4.85 -10.42 -1.17
C LEU A 96 -4.98 -9.69 0.18
N TRP A 97 -5.18 -8.38 0.14
CA TRP A 97 -5.05 -7.52 1.29
C TRP A 97 -6.40 -7.03 1.81
N PRO A 98 -6.81 -7.41 3.02
CA PRO A 98 -7.92 -6.75 3.71
C PRO A 98 -7.67 -5.24 3.80
N GLN A 99 -8.70 -4.43 3.55
CA GLN A 99 -8.63 -2.97 3.56
C GLN A 99 -9.75 -2.38 4.40
N TYR A 100 -9.50 -1.24 5.02
CA TYR A 100 -10.53 -0.32 5.50
C TYR A 100 -10.90 0.68 4.40
N LYS A 101 -11.96 1.44 4.60
CA LYS A 101 -12.26 2.59 3.72
C LYS A 101 -11.09 3.58 3.68
N GLN A 102 -10.34 3.69 4.78
CA GLN A 102 -9.09 4.46 4.88
C GLN A 102 -8.05 3.59 5.60
N GLY A 103 -6.92 3.30 4.93
CA GLY A 103 -5.88 2.44 5.46
C GLY A 103 -6.20 0.95 5.38
N PHE A 104 -5.44 0.15 6.09
CA PHE A 104 -5.55 -1.31 6.09
C PHE A 104 -5.07 -1.91 7.41
N PRO A 105 -5.65 -3.04 7.84
CA PRO A 105 -5.13 -3.82 8.97
C PRO A 105 -3.86 -4.57 8.55
N SER A 106 -2.94 -4.77 9.49
CA SER A 106 -1.75 -5.58 9.28
C SER A 106 -1.31 -6.29 10.56
N PHE A 107 -0.75 -7.49 10.42
CA PHE A 107 -0.26 -8.28 11.54
C PHE A 107 -1.30 -8.46 12.66
N CYS A 108 -2.50 -8.90 12.30
CA CYS A 108 -3.64 -8.97 13.22
C CYS A 108 -3.52 -10.10 14.27
N GLN A 109 -2.57 -11.00 14.10
CA GLN A 109 -2.19 -12.02 15.09
C GLN A 109 -0.67 -12.01 15.24
N VAL A 110 -0.19 -11.73 16.46
CA VAL A 110 1.25 -11.70 16.78
C VAL A 110 1.49 -12.53 18.05
N PRO A 111 2.25 -13.62 17.97
CA PRO A 111 2.83 -14.22 16.76
C PRO A 111 1.75 -14.78 15.82
N ALA A 112 2.01 -14.73 14.52
CA ALA A 112 1.13 -15.36 13.55
C ALA A 112 1.09 -16.88 13.73
N PRO A 113 -0.06 -17.56 13.55
CA PRO A 113 -0.11 -18.99 13.51
C PRO A 113 0.79 -19.54 12.40
N ARG A 114 1.64 -20.53 12.74
CA ARG A 114 2.59 -21.12 11.80
C ARG A 114 1.86 -21.68 10.58
N LEU A 115 2.23 -21.21 9.39
CA LEU A 115 1.61 -21.64 8.14
C LEU A 115 2.00 -23.07 7.78
N ASP A 116 1.01 -23.90 7.41
CA ASP A 116 1.23 -25.27 6.97
C ASP A 116 1.97 -25.33 5.63
N ARG A 117 2.99 -26.21 5.54
CA ARG A 117 3.80 -26.37 4.32
C ARG A 117 2.99 -26.89 3.13
N ASN A 118 1.96 -27.69 3.37
CA ASN A 118 1.09 -28.21 2.31
C ASN A 118 0.29 -27.06 1.68
N ILE A 119 -0.17 -26.10 2.50
CA ILE A 119 -0.83 -24.89 2.00
C ILE A 119 0.16 -24.04 1.18
N VAL A 120 1.39 -23.86 1.66
CA VAL A 120 2.43 -23.16 0.87
C VAL A 120 2.59 -23.84 -0.50
N GLY A 121 2.73 -25.16 -0.54
CA GLY A 121 2.85 -25.93 -1.79
C GLY A 121 1.66 -25.78 -2.73
N SER A 122 0.44 -25.68 -2.18
CA SER A 122 -0.80 -25.62 -2.97
C SER A 122 -1.02 -24.28 -3.70
N VAL A 123 -0.25 -23.22 -3.40
CA VAL A 123 -0.41 -21.88 -4.01
C VAL A 123 0.81 -21.37 -4.76
N LEU A 124 1.87 -22.18 -4.91
CA LEU A 124 3.08 -21.83 -5.65
C LEU A 124 2.81 -21.56 -7.14
N ASP A 125 1.73 -22.05 -7.68
CA ASP A 125 1.28 -21.75 -9.05
C ASP A 125 0.83 -20.32 -9.23
N LEU A 126 0.32 -19.67 -8.18
CA LEU A 126 -0.15 -18.29 -8.14
C LEU A 126 0.89 -17.34 -7.56
N MET A 127 1.59 -17.77 -6.51
CA MET A 127 2.57 -17.01 -5.73
C MET A 127 3.90 -17.78 -5.72
N PRO A 128 4.74 -17.65 -6.74
CA PRO A 128 5.91 -18.52 -6.94
C PRO A 128 7.10 -18.19 -6.02
N SER A 129 6.83 -17.77 -4.79
CA SER A 129 7.84 -17.48 -3.76
C SER A 129 7.34 -17.90 -2.38
N PRO A 130 7.85 -19.01 -1.80
CA PRO A 130 7.46 -19.43 -0.44
C PRO A 130 7.64 -18.32 0.60
N ARG A 131 8.71 -17.52 0.48
CA ARG A 131 8.96 -16.39 1.39
C ARG A 131 7.85 -15.35 1.32
N LEU A 132 7.35 -15.06 0.12
CA LEU A 132 6.22 -14.15 -0.08
C LEU A 132 4.96 -14.71 0.56
N ILE A 133 4.67 -16.00 0.38
CA ILE A 133 3.47 -16.66 0.93
C ILE A 133 3.46 -16.56 2.46
N PHE A 134 4.59 -16.80 3.15
CA PHE A 134 4.69 -16.61 4.60
C PHE A 134 4.45 -15.16 5.00
N HIS A 135 5.08 -14.21 4.29
CA HIS A 135 4.91 -12.78 4.56
C HIS A 135 3.46 -12.33 4.40
N GLU A 136 2.79 -12.74 3.33
CA GLU A 136 1.40 -12.38 3.04
C GLU A 136 0.43 -12.99 4.05
N TRP A 137 0.69 -14.22 4.52
CA TRP A 137 -0.07 -14.79 5.62
C TRP A 137 0.09 -13.98 6.90
N ASP A 138 1.33 -13.74 7.34
CA ASP A 138 1.61 -13.05 8.59
C ASP A 138 1.02 -11.64 8.61
N ARG A 139 1.20 -10.89 7.52
CA ARG A 139 0.84 -9.49 7.44
C ARG A 139 -0.63 -9.25 7.12
N HIS A 140 -1.20 -10.01 6.19
CA HIS A 140 -2.52 -9.77 5.62
C HIS A 140 -3.50 -10.92 5.89
N GLY A 141 -3.07 -12.15 5.76
CA GLY A 141 -3.90 -13.32 5.97
C GLY A 141 -4.49 -13.39 7.37
N THR A 142 -3.68 -13.12 8.39
CA THR A 142 -4.12 -13.06 9.80
C THR A 142 -5.22 -12.02 10.04
N CYS A 143 -5.31 -11.00 9.19
CA CYS A 143 -6.32 -9.95 9.28
C CYS A 143 -7.66 -10.32 8.62
N SER A 144 -7.68 -11.35 7.78
CA SER A 144 -8.90 -11.78 7.07
C SER A 144 -9.97 -12.38 8.00
N GLY A 145 -9.58 -12.88 9.18
CA GLY A 145 -10.43 -13.65 10.07
C GLY A 145 -10.70 -15.08 9.58
N LEU A 146 -10.06 -15.48 8.46
CA LEU A 146 -10.20 -16.81 7.87
C LEU A 146 -9.13 -17.76 8.43
N SER A 147 -9.39 -19.09 8.34
CA SER A 147 -8.34 -20.08 8.51
C SER A 147 -7.30 -19.97 7.40
N GLN A 148 -6.11 -20.52 7.58
CA GLN A 148 -5.05 -20.54 6.56
C GLN A 148 -5.55 -21.09 5.22
N HIS A 149 -6.19 -22.25 5.23
CA HIS A 149 -6.76 -22.86 4.04
C HIS A 149 -7.79 -21.93 3.37
N ALA A 150 -8.75 -21.42 4.13
CA ALA A 150 -9.80 -20.55 3.60
C ALA A 150 -9.25 -19.22 3.05
N PHE A 151 -8.18 -18.68 3.64
CA PHE A 151 -7.53 -17.47 3.13
C PHE A 151 -6.88 -17.72 1.76
N PHE A 152 -6.13 -18.80 1.60
CA PHE A 152 -5.49 -19.09 0.31
C PHE A 152 -6.49 -19.57 -0.76
N GLU A 153 -7.60 -20.19 -0.37
CA GLU A 153 -8.73 -20.38 -1.29
C GLU A 153 -9.36 -19.03 -1.72
N ALA A 154 -9.47 -18.07 -0.79
CA ALA A 154 -9.90 -16.71 -1.14
C ALA A 154 -8.92 -16.02 -2.11
N VAL A 155 -7.61 -16.20 -1.92
CA VAL A 155 -6.57 -15.73 -2.86
C VAL A 155 -6.79 -16.32 -4.25
N ARG A 156 -6.99 -17.64 -4.35
CA ARG A 156 -7.25 -18.35 -5.60
C ARG A 156 -8.54 -17.86 -6.27
N LYS A 157 -9.61 -17.70 -5.49
CA LYS A 157 -10.88 -17.17 -5.98
C LYS A 157 -10.74 -15.74 -6.49
N ALA A 158 -10.10 -14.86 -5.71
CA ALA A 158 -9.85 -13.46 -6.13
C ALA A 158 -9.04 -13.40 -7.43
N ARG A 159 -8.00 -14.25 -7.57
CA ARG A 159 -7.23 -14.33 -8.82
C ARG A 159 -8.07 -14.82 -10.00
N SER A 160 -8.99 -15.76 -9.80
CA SER A 160 -9.80 -16.36 -10.87
C SER A 160 -10.81 -15.39 -11.48
N VAL A 161 -11.25 -14.35 -10.74
CA VAL A 161 -12.21 -13.37 -11.25
C VAL A 161 -11.55 -12.27 -12.08
N VAL A 162 -10.20 -12.13 -12.05
CA VAL A 162 -9.46 -11.12 -12.79
C VAL A 162 -8.79 -11.76 -14.02
N LYS A 163 -9.20 -11.31 -15.21
CA LYS A 163 -8.57 -11.71 -16.49
C LYS A 163 -7.38 -10.80 -16.78
N ILE A 164 -6.22 -11.40 -17.04
CA ILE A 164 -5.06 -10.67 -17.55
C ILE A 164 -5.30 -10.37 -19.04
N PRO A 165 -5.10 -9.11 -19.52
CA PRO A 165 -5.14 -8.81 -20.96
C PRO A 165 -4.15 -9.68 -21.73
N LEU A 166 -4.58 -10.17 -22.89
CA LEU A 166 -3.78 -11.12 -23.69
C LEU A 166 -2.41 -10.54 -24.06
N GLU A 167 -2.36 -9.25 -24.38
CA GLU A 167 -1.12 -8.53 -24.71
C GLU A 167 -0.07 -8.55 -23.60
N PHE A 168 -0.46 -8.85 -22.36
CA PHE A 168 0.45 -8.93 -21.22
C PHE A 168 0.69 -10.37 -20.74
N THR A 169 0.16 -11.39 -21.39
CA THR A 169 0.38 -12.79 -20.97
C THR A 169 1.73 -13.32 -21.43
N GLU A 170 2.13 -12.97 -22.65
CA GLU A 170 3.35 -13.47 -23.32
C GLU A 170 4.12 -12.30 -23.98
N LEU A 171 4.47 -11.30 -23.19
CA LEU A 171 5.21 -10.15 -23.68
C LEU A 171 6.65 -10.58 -24.03
N ASP A 172 6.96 -10.75 -25.31
CA ASP A 172 8.25 -11.25 -25.82
C ASP A 172 9.34 -10.16 -25.90
N LYS A 173 8.94 -8.89 -25.91
CA LYS A 173 9.86 -7.73 -25.99
C LYS A 173 9.48 -6.70 -24.94
N PRO A 174 10.46 -5.98 -24.37
CA PRO A 174 10.16 -4.89 -23.47
C PRO A 174 9.40 -3.78 -24.20
N ILE A 175 8.42 -3.21 -23.55
CA ILE A 175 7.62 -2.08 -24.05
C ILE A 175 7.64 -0.93 -23.05
N THR A 176 7.35 0.27 -23.56
CA THR A 176 7.06 1.45 -22.77
C THR A 176 5.59 1.79 -22.95
N VAL A 177 4.85 1.91 -21.83
CA VAL A 177 3.41 2.14 -21.84
C VAL A 177 3.03 3.28 -20.89
N LYS A 178 1.89 3.91 -21.12
CA LYS A 178 1.30 4.79 -20.12
C LYS A 178 0.57 3.94 -19.08
N PRO A 179 0.61 4.33 -17.78
CA PRO A 179 -0.17 3.62 -16.75
C PRO A 179 -1.66 3.54 -17.08
N ASP A 180 -2.21 4.56 -17.73
CA ASP A 180 -3.62 4.57 -18.13
C ASP A 180 -3.93 3.55 -19.23
N ASP A 181 -3.03 3.34 -20.21
CA ASP A 181 -3.21 2.32 -21.25
C ASP A 181 -3.27 0.92 -20.63
N VAL A 182 -2.43 0.65 -19.61
CA VAL A 182 -2.48 -0.62 -18.85
C VAL A 182 -3.84 -0.76 -18.14
N ALA A 183 -4.31 0.31 -17.51
CA ALA A 183 -5.58 0.28 -16.81
C ALA A 183 -6.77 0.07 -17.76
N GLU A 184 -6.78 0.72 -18.92
CA GLU A 184 -7.78 0.55 -19.95
C GLU A 184 -7.82 -0.88 -20.51
N ALA A 185 -6.64 -1.49 -20.74
CA ALA A 185 -6.56 -2.88 -21.16
C ALA A 185 -7.20 -3.83 -20.14
N PHE A 186 -6.93 -3.65 -18.83
CA PHE A 186 -7.56 -4.45 -17.77
C PHE A 186 -9.07 -4.22 -17.69
N VAL A 187 -9.54 -2.96 -17.76
CA VAL A 187 -10.98 -2.64 -17.78
C VAL A 187 -11.67 -3.29 -18.96
N LYS A 188 -11.09 -3.22 -20.15
CA LYS A 188 -11.62 -3.85 -21.36
C LYS A 188 -11.70 -5.38 -21.25
N ALA A 189 -10.69 -6.02 -20.64
CA ALA A 189 -10.63 -7.47 -20.48
C ALA A 189 -11.61 -8.00 -19.42
N ASN A 190 -12.08 -7.15 -18.49
CA ASN A 190 -12.84 -7.54 -17.31
C ASN A 190 -14.19 -6.84 -17.27
N ALA A 191 -15.26 -7.50 -17.74
CA ALA A 191 -16.61 -6.96 -17.67
C ALA A 191 -17.00 -6.60 -16.22
N GLY A 192 -17.49 -5.38 -16.00
CA GLY A 192 -17.86 -4.87 -14.67
C GLY A 192 -16.71 -4.26 -13.86
N LEU A 193 -15.46 -4.33 -14.33
CA LEU A 193 -14.35 -3.62 -13.71
C LEU A 193 -14.39 -2.15 -14.14
N SER A 194 -14.55 -1.24 -13.18
CA SER A 194 -14.45 0.20 -13.42
C SER A 194 -13.01 0.70 -13.33
N ARG A 195 -12.72 1.86 -13.94
CA ARG A 195 -11.42 2.52 -13.76
C ARG A 195 -11.15 2.90 -12.30
N ALA A 196 -12.21 3.21 -11.54
CA ALA A 196 -12.11 3.55 -10.11
C ALA A 196 -11.87 2.33 -9.21
N ALA A 197 -12.05 1.12 -9.70
CA ALA A 197 -11.77 -0.14 -9.01
C ALA A 197 -10.34 -0.66 -9.24
N PHE A 198 -9.54 0.06 -10.05
CA PHE A 198 -8.25 -0.41 -10.55
C PHE A 198 -7.16 0.64 -10.40
N ALA A 199 -5.96 0.22 -10.01
CA ALA A 199 -4.79 1.09 -9.96
C ALA A 199 -3.55 0.38 -10.50
N VAL A 200 -2.74 1.12 -11.26
CA VAL A 200 -1.41 0.73 -11.67
C VAL A 200 -0.41 1.31 -10.67
N ALA A 201 0.48 0.49 -10.13
CA ALA A 201 1.59 0.93 -9.30
C ALA A 201 2.91 0.78 -10.08
N CYS A 202 3.84 1.69 -9.84
CA CYS A 202 5.14 1.71 -10.50
C CYS A 202 6.26 2.08 -9.52
N ASP A 203 7.47 1.66 -9.85
CA ASP A 203 8.70 2.22 -9.27
C ASP A 203 9.15 3.47 -10.05
N SER A 204 10.41 3.87 -9.90
CA SER A 204 10.95 5.03 -10.63
C SER A 204 11.04 4.82 -12.15
N LYS A 205 10.95 3.58 -12.64
CA LYS A 205 11.20 3.23 -14.06
C LYS A 205 10.10 2.33 -14.65
N ARG A 206 9.54 1.39 -13.85
CA ARG A 206 8.82 0.22 -14.35
C ARG A 206 7.44 0.06 -13.70
N LEU A 207 6.55 -0.62 -14.42
CA LEU A 207 5.34 -1.20 -13.81
C LEU A 207 5.78 -2.17 -12.70
N SER A 208 5.32 -1.96 -11.47
CA SER A 208 5.57 -2.89 -10.37
C SER A 208 4.41 -3.87 -10.18
N GLU A 209 3.20 -3.37 -10.13
CA GLU A 209 2.02 -4.19 -9.90
C GLU A 209 0.75 -3.49 -10.37
N VAL A 210 -0.32 -4.24 -10.50
CA VAL A 210 -1.68 -3.72 -10.62
C VAL A 210 -2.49 -4.13 -9.40
N ARG A 211 -3.42 -3.28 -8.99
CA ARG A 211 -4.29 -3.49 -7.83
C ARG A 211 -5.73 -3.46 -8.26
N VAL A 212 -6.48 -4.48 -7.87
CA VAL A 212 -7.92 -4.62 -8.16
C VAL A 212 -8.67 -4.66 -6.84
N CYS A 213 -9.64 -3.77 -6.68
CA CYS A 213 -10.48 -3.73 -5.49
C CYS A 213 -11.68 -4.65 -5.65
N LEU A 214 -11.91 -5.47 -4.64
CA LEU A 214 -12.93 -6.50 -4.61
C LEU A 214 -13.75 -6.40 -3.33
N ASN A 215 -15.06 -6.55 -3.43
CA ASN A 215 -15.91 -6.81 -2.27
C ASN A 215 -15.51 -8.14 -1.60
N LYS A 216 -16.07 -8.45 -0.43
CA LYS A 216 -15.82 -9.72 0.27
C LYS A 216 -16.33 -10.95 -0.49
N ASP A 217 -17.28 -10.75 -1.42
CA ASP A 217 -17.79 -11.77 -2.35
C ASP A 217 -16.99 -11.88 -3.66
N PHE A 218 -15.90 -11.09 -3.78
CA PHE A 218 -15.01 -10.96 -4.93
C PHE A 218 -15.63 -10.27 -6.17
N SER A 219 -16.78 -9.63 -6.07
CA SER A 219 -17.24 -8.69 -7.09
C SER A 219 -16.36 -7.44 -7.11
N PHE A 220 -16.20 -6.80 -8.29
CA PHE A 220 -15.44 -5.55 -8.42
C PHE A 220 -16.12 -4.41 -7.64
N ARG A 221 -15.30 -3.52 -7.08
CA ARG A 221 -15.79 -2.34 -6.37
C ARG A 221 -14.88 -1.14 -6.54
N ASP A 222 -15.44 0.05 -6.56
CA ASP A 222 -14.68 1.29 -6.55
C ASP A 222 -13.92 1.49 -5.22
N CYS A 223 -12.72 2.02 -5.30
CA CYS A 223 -11.83 2.22 -4.16
C CYS A 223 -10.95 3.46 -4.36
N ALA A 224 -11.49 4.62 -4.06
CA ALA A 224 -10.83 5.91 -4.30
C ALA A 224 -9.44 6.01 -3.67
N GLU A 225 -9.23 5.47 -2.46
CA GLU A 225 -7.94 5.52 -1.79
C GLU A 225 -6.84 4.76 -2.55
N VAL A 226 -7.17 3.59 -3.10
CA VAL A 226 -6.23 2.81 -3.90
C VAL A 226 -5.95 3.51 -5.23
N ALA A 227 -6.97 4.06 -5.87
CA ALA A 227 -6.84 4.83 -7.11
C ALA A 227 -5.97 6.09 -6.91
N HIS A 228 -6.06 6.78 -5.77
CA HIS A 228 -5.21 7.93 -5.46
C HIS A 228 -3.71 7.61 -5.39
N ARG A 229 -3.36 6.38 -5.08
CA ARG A 229 -1.97 5.89 -5.03
C ARG A 229 -1.47 5.31 -6.34
N ALA A 230 -2.23 5.46 -7.42
CA ALA A 230 -1.81 5.03 -8.74
C ALA A 230 -0.54 5.74 -9.21
N CYS A 231 0.19 5.07 -10.10
CA CYS A 231 1.38 5.60 -10.76
C CYS A 231 1.06 6.92 -11.46
N LYS A 232 1.85 7.96 -11.20
CA LYS A 232 1.68 9.33 -11.74
C LYS A 232 2.69 9.66 -12.83
N ARG A 233 3.35 8.65 -13.40
CA ARG A 233 4.33 8.83 -14.47
C ARG A 233 3.63 8.85 -15.82
N ASP A 234 4.19 9.61 -16.77
CA ASP A 234 3.68 9.66 -18.14
C ASP A 234 3.92 8.36 -18.89
N ALA A 235 5.01 7.67 -18.57
CA ALA A 235 5.39 6.40 -19.18
C ALA A 235 6.19 5.52 -18.21
N ILE A 236 6.02 4.21 -18.31
CA ILE A 236 6.71 3.19 -17.52
C ILE A 236 7.15 2.03 -18.40
N ALA A 237 8.27 1.42 -18.08
CA ALA A 237 8.72 0.22 -18.77
C ALA A 237 7.99 -1.03 -18.26
N MET A 238 7.68 -1.93 -19.15
CA MET A 238 7.31 -3.31 -18.87
C MET A 238 8.37 -4.22 -19.52
N PRO A 239 9.30 -4.80 -18.74
CA PRO A 239 10.26 -5.76 -19.25
C PRO A 239 9.58 -7.00 -19.84
N ALA A 240 10.22 -7.66 -20.79
CA ALA A 240 9.72 -8.87 -21.42
C ALA A 240 9.57 -10.02 -20.41
N VAL A 241 8.59 -10.90 -20.64
CA VAL A 241 8.45 -12.15 -19.89
C VAL A 241 9.60 -13.08 -20.31
N ARG A 242 10.49 -13.40 -19.38
CA ARG A 242 11.67 -14.26 -19.58
C ARG A 242 11.66 -15.39 -18.56
N GLY A 243 12.14 -16.55 -18.97
CA GLY A 243 12.45 -17.67 -18.09
C GLY A 243 13.90 -17.64 -17.63
#